data_3696c4ef1fa3b1b3fdd0eaf5349f83c9
#
_entry.id   3696c4ef1fa3b1b3fdd0eaf5349f83c9
#
_cell.length_a   1.000
_cell.length_b   1.000
_cell.length_c   1.000
_cell.angle_alpha   90.00
_cell.angle_beta   90.00
_cell.angle_gamma   90.00
#
_symmetry.space_group_name_H-M   'P 1'
#
loop_
_entity.id
_entity.type
_entity.pdbx_description
1 polymer ?
#
loop_
_entity_poly.entity_id
_entity_poly.type
_entity_poly.pdbx_seq_one_letter_code
_entity_poly.pdbx_strand_id
1 'polypeptide(L)'
;MIVAQTLTDQDVDDPSQVGPLIDQIDEPIGRVTADGAYDGRPTYQTIAAHGDGITVVIPPRSTAVPSSEPGSPTQRDRHLAMIAEQGRMAWQAATEYGQRSLMETTMGRYKALIGPRLRARGFAAQQTEAAMGVAVLNRMLATGRPQSVHCLPVAA
;
A
#
# COMPACT_ATOMS: atom_id res chain seq x y z
N MET A 1 -3.26 5.43 -10.11
CA MET A 1 -2.61 4.48 -11.05
C MET A 1 -1.86 3.45 -10.22
N ILE A 2 -1.81 2.20 -10.67
CA ILE A 2 -1.01 1.12 -10.04
C ILE A 2 0.34 1.12 -10.75
N VAL A 3 1.42 1.38 -10.03
CA VAL A 3 2.79 1.50 -10.60
C VAL A 3 3.62 0.24 -10.43
N ALA A 4 3.27 -0.60 -9.45
CA ALA A 4 3.93 -1.89 -9.21
C ALA A 4 2.89 -2.93 -8.79
N GLN A 5 3.12 -4.17 -9.12
CA GLN A 5 2.25 -5.28 -8.73
C GLN A 5 3.02 -6.59 -8.63
N THR A 6 2.61 -7.45 -7.74
CA THR A 6 3.06 -8.83 -7.68
C THR A 6 1.89 -9.73 -7.33
N LEU A 7 1.91 -10.94 -7.86
CA LEU A 7 1.05 -12.03 -7.42
C LEU A 7 1.96 -13.10 -6.82
N THR A 8 1.75 -13.43 -5.58
CA THR A 8 2.51 -14.42 -4.84
C THR A 8 1.69 -15.65 -4.53
N ASP A 9 2.36 -16.72 -4.17
CA ASP A 9 1.71 -17.89 -3.58
C ASP A 9 1.24 -17.54 -2.15
N GLN A 10 0.31 -18.33 -1.61
CA GLN A 10 -0.22 -18.15 -0.26
C GLN A 10 0.82 -18.32 0.86
N ASP A 11 1.94 -18.98 0.56
CA ASP A 11 3.02 -19.23 1.52
C ASP A 11 4.02 -18.07 1.62
N VAL A 12 3.88 -17.05 0.77
CA VAL A 12 4.75 -15.87 0.74
C VAL A 12 4.12 -14.75 1.57
N ASP A 13 4.84 -14.25 2.56
CA ASP A 13 4.37 -13.15 3.38
C ASP A 13 4.42 -11.80 2.65
N ASP A 14 3.42 -10.97 2.87
CA ASP A 14 3.30 -9.66 2.22
C ASP A 14 4.50 -8.72 2.49
N PRO A 15 5.05 -8.62 3.73
CA PRO A 15 6.20 -7.77 3.99
C PRO A 15 7.45 -8.09 3.16
N SER A 16 7.66 -9.36 2.79
CA SER A 16 8.79 -9.76 1.93
C SER A 16 8.69 -9.20 0.51
N GLN A 17 7.50 -8.80 0.08
CA GLN A 17 7.26 -8.27 -1.26
C GLN A 17 7.51 -6.75 -1.38
N VAL A 18 7.85 -6.08 -0.28
CA VAL A 18 8.12 -4.63 -0.30
C VAL A 18 9.29 -4.30 -1.21
N GLY A 19 10.41 -5.02 -1.11
CA GLY A 19 11.58 -4.84 -1.98
C GLY A 19 11.22 -5.06 -3.46
N PRO A 20 10.74 -6.25 -3.85
CA PRO A 20 10.34 -6.54 -5.23
C PRO A 20 9.30 -5.59 -5.82
N LEU A 21 8.45 -4.95 -4.99
CA LEU A 21 7.50 -3.94 -5.45
C LEU A 21 8.17 -2.59 -5.68
N ILE A 22 9.05 -2.18 -4.78
CA ILE A 22 9.79 -0.92 -4.90
C ILE A 22 10.76 -0.97 -6.09
N ASP A 23 11.39 -2.11 -6.33
CA ASP A 23 12.30 -2.35 -7.48
C ASP A 23 11.63 -2.18 -8.85
N GLN A 24 10.30 -2.20 -8.92
CA GLN A 24 9.55 -1.95 -10.16
C GLN A 24 9.29 -0.46 -10.42
N ILE A 25 9.70 0.43 -9.52
CA ILE A 25 9.38 1.86 -9.57
C ILE A 25 10.65 2.63 -9.93
N ASP A 26 10.70 3.19 -11.13
CA ASP A 26 11.87 3.95 -11.62
C ASP A 26 11.92 5.39 -11.05
N GLU A 27 10.75 5.94 -10.65
CA GLU A 27 10.68 7.29 -10.13
C GLU A 27 11.10 7.36 -8.65
N PRO A 28 11.65 8.51 -8.20
CA PRO A 28 11.99 8.70 -6.79
C PRO A 28 10.77 8.54 -5.88
N ILE A 29 10.91 7.72 -4.85
CA ILE A 29 9.87 7.47 -3.86
C ILE A 29 10.05 8.43 -2.69
N GLY A 30 9.10 9.35 -2.52
CA GLY A 30 9.12 10.28 -1.38
C GLY A 30 8.47 9.69 -0.12
N ARG A 31 7.53 8.76 -0.29
CA ARG A 31 6.75 8.23 0.82
C ARG A 31 6.23 6.81 0.54
N VAL A 32 6.28 5.96 1.56
CA VAL A 32 5.67 4.62 1.58
C VAL A 32 4.65 4.57 2.72
N THR A 33 3.41 4.22 2.41
CA THR A 33 2.35 4.02 3.40
C THR A 33 1.81 2.60 3.28
N ALA A 34 1.82 1.87 4.40
CA ALA A 34 1.30 0.50 4.45
C ALA A 34 0.49 0.26 5.74
N ASP A 35 -0.18 -0.87 5.85
CA ASP A 35 -0.89 -1.22 7.07
C ASP A 35 0.02 -1.83 8.14
N GLY A 36 -0.54 -2.11 9.33
CA GLY A 36 0.21 -2.63 10.47
C GLY A 36 0.76 -4.05 10.28
N ALA A 37 0.33 -4.78 9.24
CA ALA A 37 0.92 -6.07 8.91
C ALA A 37 2.40 -5.93 8.48
N TYR A 38 2.72 -4.76 7.90
CA TYR A 38 4.06 -4.40 7.46
C TYR A 38 4.93 -3.78 8.57
N ASP A 39 4.40 -3.63 9.81
CA ASP A 39 5.19 -3.09 10.92
C ASP A 39 6.27 -4.08 11.35
N GLY A 40 7.47 -3.85 10.88
CA GLY A 40 8.63 -4.66 11.20
C GLY A 40 9.93 -3.98 10.77
N ARG A 41 10.99 -4.17 11.56
CA ARG A 41 12.31 -3.62 11.26
C ARG A 41 12.81 -3.97 9.85
N PRO A 42 12.65 -5.22 9.34
CA PRO A 42 13.07 -5.55 7.98
C PRO A 42 12.41 -4.66 6.92
N THR A 43 11.11 -4.38 7.04
CA THR A 43 10.38 -3.51 6.11
C THR A 43 10.97 -2.11 6.06
N TYR A 44 11.23 -1.50 7.23
CA TYR A 44 11.84 -0.17 7.30
C TYR A 44 13.26 -0.16 6.71
N GLN A 45 14.05 -1.20 6.95
CA GLN A 45 15.40 -1.35 6.39
C GLN A 45 15.36 -1.51 4.87
N THR A 46 14.46 -2.34 4.35
CA THR A 46 14.28 -2.51 2.90
C THR A 46 13.92 -1.20 2.23
N ILE A 47 12.97 -0.43 2.80
CA ILE A 47 12.58 0.87 2.22
C ILE A 47 13.75 1.87 2.30
N ALA A 48 14.46 1.92 3.41
CA ALA A 48 15.61 2.83 3.58
C ALA A 48 16.77 2.53 2.62
N ALA A 49 16.93 1.27 2.21
CA ALA A 49 17.96 0.88 1.25
C ALA A 49 17.68 1.38 -0.19
N HIS A 50 16.44 1.74 -0.50
CA HIS A 50 16.04 2.23 -1.84
C HIS A 50 16.21 3.73 -2.03
N GLY A 51 16.43 4.49 -0.97
CA GLY A 51 16.68 5.92 -1.09
C GLY A 51 16.69 6.65 0.25
N ASP A 52 17.52 7.70 0.31
CA ASP A 52 17.59 8.56 1.47
C ASP A 52 16.35 9.46 1.57
N GLY A 53 15.84 9.61 2.78
CA GLY A 53 14.75 10.54 3.06
C GLY A 53 13.34 10.03 2.74
N ILE A 54 13.16 8.76 2.37
CA ILE A 54 11.83 8.18 2.18
C ILE A 54 11.05 8.21 3.50
N THR A 55 9.90 8.86 3.49
CA THR A 55 9.00 8.87 4.65
C THR A 55 8.22 7.56 4.71
N VAL A 56 8.35 6.81 5.80
CA VAL A 56 7.62 5.55 6.02
C VAL A 56 6.49 5.77 7.01
N VAL A 57 5.26 5.47 6.61
CA VAL A 57 4.06 5.61 7.45
C VAL A 57 3.37 4.26 7.56
N ILE A 58 3.72 3.54 8.62
CA ILE A 58 3.15 2.23 8.98
C ILE A 58 2.70 2.30 10.44
N PRO A 59 1.43 1.99 10.74
CA PRO A 59 0.96 2.00 12.12
C PRO A 59 1.64 0.90 12.92
N PRO A 60 2.37 1.23 14.01
CA PRO A 60 2.96 0.22 14.88
C PRO A 60 1.90 -0.73 15.44
N ARG A 61 2.27 -2.01 15.56
CA ARG A 61 1.44 -3.03 16.21
C ARG A 61 1.26 -2.69 17.70
N SER A 62 0.20 -3.18 18.32
CA SER A 62 -0.07 -2.94 19.75
C SER A 62 1.04 -3.49 20.67
N THR A 63 1.77 -4.49 20.21
CA THR A 63 2.89 -5.12 20.92
C THR A 63 4.25 -4.53 20.53
N ALA A 64 4.27 -3.50 19.68
CA ALA A 64 5.52 -2.91 19.21
C ALA A 64 6.26 -2.19 20.34
N VAL A 65 7.55 -2.45 20.43
CA VAL A 65 8.48 -1.80 21.36
C VAL A 65 9.51 -0.98 20.58
N PRO A 66 10.04 0.12 21.15
CA PRO A 66 11.14 0.86 20.55
C PRO A 66 12.36 -0.01 20.32
N SER A 67 13.20 0.37 19.37
CA SER A 67 14.48 -0.28 19.16
C SER A 67 15.39 -0.02 20.35
N SER A 68 16.12 -1.06 20.79
CA SER A 68 17.10 -0.95 21.87
C SER A 68 18.50 -0.56 21.39
N GLU A 69 18.65 -0.23 20.10
CA GLU A 69 19.96 0.12 19.53
C GLU A 69 20.38 1.53 19.93
N PRO A 70 21.65 1.73 20.30
CA PRO A 70 22.18 3.07 20.55
C PRO A 70 22.21 3.86 19.24
N GLY A 71 21.67 5.08 19.28
CA GLY A 71 21.63 5.98 18.13
C GLY A 71 20.42 6.91 18.13
N SER A 72 20.23 7.61 17.02
CA SER A 72 19.06 8.45 16.84
C SER A 72 17.80 7.58 16.66
N PRO A 73 16.64 8.00 17.20
CA PRO A 73 15.38 7.27 17.05
C PRO A 73 15.04 7.04 15.58
N THR A 74 14.71 5.80 15.26
CA THR A 74 14.25 5.44 13.90
C THR A 74 12.90 6.10 13.57
N GLN A 75 12.48 6.08 12.30
CA GLN A 75 11.13 6.55 11.94
C GLN A 75 10.05 5.76 12.70
N ARG A 76 10.24 4.45 12.87
CA ARG A 76 9.34 3.60 13.63
C ARG A 76 9.27 4.00 15.11
N ASP A 77 10.41 4.30 15.75
CA ASP A 77 10.45 4.74 17.15
C ASP A 77 9.76 6.09 17.35
N ARG A 78 9.90 7.00 16.38
CA ARG A 78 9.16 8.28 16.39
C ARG A 78 7.64 8.08 16.31
N HIS A 79 7.16 7.12 15.52
CA HIS A 79 5.74 6.77 15.48
C HIS A 79 5.26 6.20 16.82
N LEU A 80 6.05 5.32 17.44
CA LEU A 80 5.72 4.78 18.78
C LEU A 80 5.63 5.88 19.83
N ALA A 81 6.61 6.79 19.87
CA ALA A 81 6.63 7.91 20.80
C ALA A 81 5.41 8.83 20.60
N MET A 82 5.11 9.20 19.36
CA MET A 82 3.94 10.05 19.05
C MET A 82 2.62 9.39 19.48
N ILE A 83 2.46 8.08 19.25
CA ILE A 83 1.25 7.37 19.66
C ILE A 83 1.15 7.30 21.19
N ALA A 84 2.28 7.10 21.88
CA ALA A 84 2.31 7.07 23.34
C ALA A 84 1.94 8.42 23.96
N GLU A 85 2.40 9.52 23.38
CA GLU A 85 2.15 10.88 23.89
C GLU A 85 0.76 11.43 23.51
N GLN A 86 0.37 11.26 22.25
CA GLN A 86 -0.77 11.98 21.65
C GLN A 86 -1.92 11.07 21.25
N GLY A 87 -1.69 9.76 21.28
CA GLY A 87 -2.67 8.76 20.88
C GLY A 87 -2.69 8.50 19.36
N ARG A 88 -3.30 7.37 19.00
CA ARG A 88 -3.34 6.87 17.60
C ARG A 88 -4.07 7.83 16.65
N MET A 89 -5.13 8.48 17.09
CA MET A 89 -5.89 9.41 16.23
C MET A 89 -5.06 10.63 15.84
N ALA A 90 -4.32 11.22 16.78
CA ALA A 90 -3.41 12.32 16.51
C ALA A 90 -2.28 11.90 15.57
N TRP A 91 -1.71 10.70 15.77
CA TRP A 91 -0.71 10.13 14.87
C TRP A 91 -1.27 9.98 13.44
N GLN A 92 -2.49 9.45 13.27
CA GLN A 92 -3.11 9.30 11.95
C GLN A 92 -3.29 10.64 11.25
N ALA A 93 -3.72 11.66 11.97
CA ALA A 93 -3.88 13.01 11.43
C ALA A 93 -2.53 13.63 11.04
N ALA A 94 -1.53 13.55 11.92
CA ALA A 94 -0.21 14.13 11.69
C ALA A 94 0.55 13.43 10.55
N THR A 95 0.34 12.13 10.36
CA THR A 95 0.99 11.35 9.31
C THR A 95 0.14 11.21 8.05
N GLU A 96 -1.04 11.81 7.99
CA GLU A 96 -1.98 11.66 6.85
C GLU A 96 -2.24 10.18 6.48
N TYR A 97 -2.21 9.28 7.47
CA TYR A 97 -2.37 7.84 7.25
C TYR A 97 -3.69 7.49 6.55
N GLY A 98 -4.71 8.34 6.66
CA GLY A 98 -6.00 8.17 5.98
C GLY A 98 -5.90 8.04 4.46
N GLN A 99 -4.83 8.53 3.82
CA GLN A 99 -4.60 8.35 2.39
C GLN A 99 -4.43 6.88 1.98
N ARG A 100 -4.14 5.97 2.93
CA ARG A 100 -4.12 4.53 2.67
C ARG A 100 -5.44 4.01 2.09
N SER A 101 -6.57 4.64 2.39
CA SER A 101 -7.88 4.27 1.83
C SER A 101 -7.93 4.31 0.29
N LEU A 102 -7.02 5.05 -0.35
CA LEU A 102 -6.87 5.04 -1.82
C LEU A 102 -6.47 3.66 -2.35
N MET A 103 -5.68 2.90 -1.61
CA MET A 103 -5.32 1.51 -1.98
C MET A 103 -6.54 0.60 -1.92
N GLU A 104 -7.35 0.70 -0.87
CA GLU A 104 -8.58 -0.09 -0.73
C GLU A 104 -9.55 0.24 -1.86
N THR A 105 -9.71 1.52 -2.18
CA THR A 105 -10.53 1.99 -3.32
C THR A 105 -9.99 1.43 -4.64
N THR A 106 -8.67 1.41 -4.83
CA THR A 106 -8.05 0.90 -6.05
C THR A 106 -8.27 -0.61 -6.19
N MET A 107 -8.09 -1.38 -5.11
CA MET A 107 -8.36 -2.82 -5.08
C MET A 107 -9.86 -3.12 -5.26
N GLY A 108 -10.73 -2.32 -4.67
CA GLY A 108 -12.18 -2.41 -4.89
C GLY A 108 -12.53 -2.22 -6.37
N ARG A 109 -11.96 -1.22 -7.02
CA ARG A 109 -12.13 -0.98 -8.47
C ARG A 109 -11.59 -2.12 -9.32
N TYR A 110 -10.41 -2.65 -8.99
CA TYR A 110 -9.86 -3.80 -9.69
C TYR A 110 -10.83 -4.98 -9.64
N LYS A 111 -11.29 -5.35 -8.44
CA LYS A 111 -12.24 -6.46 -8.25
C LYS A 111 -13.59 -6.23 -8.96
N ALA A 112 -14.07 -5.00 -8.98
CA ALA A 112 -15.37 -4.66 -9.61
C ALA A 112 -15.30 -4.63 -11.15
N LEU A 113 -14.20 -4.14 -11.73
CA LEU A 113 -14.08 -3.93 -13.18
C LEU A 113 -13.38 -5.08 -13.90
N ILE A 114 -12.33 -5.65 -13.30
CA ILE A 114 -11.56 -6.74 -13.89
C ILE A 114 -12.13 -8.09 -13.45
N GLY A 115 -12.44 -8.21 -12.16
CA GLY A 115 -13.02 -9.41 -11.57
C GLY A 115 -12.36 -9.76 -10.24
N PRO A 116 -13.11 -10.43 -9.34
CA PRO A 116 -12.62 -10.81 -8.03
C PRO A 116 -11.82 -12.11 -8.02
N ARG A 117 -11.70 -12.80 -9.15
CA ARG A 117 -11.04 -14.10 -9.27
C ARG A 117 -10.24 -14.19 -10.55
N LEU A 118 -9.07 -14.81 -10.47
CA LEU A 118 -8.29 -15.17 -11.65
C LEU A 118 -8.90 -16.41 -12.32
N ARG A 119 -8.88 -16.43 -13.64
CA ARG A 119 -9.45 -17.52 -14.46
C ARG A 119 -8.39 -18.51 -14.95
N ALA A 120 -7.16 -18.04 -15.05
CA ALA A 120 -6.02 -18.86 -15.42
C ALA A 120 -5.75 -19.95 -14.36
N ARG A 121 -5.35 -21.15 -14.80
CA ARG A 121 -5.12 -22.29 -13.89
C ARG A 121 -3.69 -22.43 -13.41
N GLY A 122 -2.73 -21.98 -14.19
CA GLY A 122 -1.30 -22.05 -13.85
C GLY A 122 -0.81 -20.74 -13.24
N PHE A 123 0.10 -20.81 -12.27
CA PHE A 123 0.58 -19.64 -11.52
C PHE A 123 1.17 -18.55 -12.45
N ALA A 124 2.04 -18.91 -13.39
CA ALA A 124 2.59 -17.95 -14.36
C ALA A 124 1.51 -17.28 -15.23
N ALA A 125 0.47 -18.04 -15.63
CA ALA A 125 -0.65 -17.49 -16.36
C ALA A 125 -1.53 -16.56 -15.47
N GLN A 126 -1.67 -16.88 -14.19
CA GLN A 126 -2.34 -16.01 -13.20
C GLN A 126 -1.57 -14.71 -12.98
N GLN A 127 -0.25 -14.75 -12.91
CA GLN A 127 0.59 -13.54 -12.84
C GLN A 127 0.39 -12.65 -14.08
N THR A 128 0.37 -13.26 -15.27
CA THR A 128 0.08 -12.52 -16.50
C THR A 128 -1.32 -11.93 -16.50
N GLU A 129 -2.34 -12.68 -16.08
CA GLU A 129 -3.73 -12.21 -15.98
C GLU A 129 -3.84 -11.02 -15.02
N ALA A 130 -3.19 -11.08 -13.85
CA ALA A 130 -3.16 -9.99 -12.89
C ALA A 130 -2.49 -8.75 -13.47
N ALA A 131 -1.35 -8.90 -14.15
CA ALA A 131 -0.64 -7.80 -14.80
C ALA A 131 -1.48 -7.14 -15.92
N MET A 132 -2.16 -7.95 -16.74
CA MET A 132 -3.09 -7.45 -17.76
C MET A 132 -4.25 -6.69 -17.13
N GLY A 133 -4.82 -7.19 -16.03
CA GLY A 133 -5.87 -6.51 -15.29
C GLY A 133 -5.44 -5.13 -14.77
N VAL A 134 -4.22 -5.03 -14.24
CA VAL A 134 -3.61 -3.76 -13.82
C VAL A 134 -3.45 -2.81 -15.01
N ALA A 135 -2.92 -3.30 -16.14
CA ALA A 135 -2.74 -2.49 -17.34
C ALA A 135 -4.08 -1.93 -17.87
N VAL A 136 -5.14 -2.76 -17.92
CA VAL A 136 -6.48 -2.36 -18.31
C VAL A 136 -7.02 -1.29 -17.36
N LEU A 137 -6.95 -1.51 -16.04
CA LEU A 137 -7.41 -0.54 -15.06
C LEU A 137 -6.67 0.81 -15.17
N ASN A 138 -5.36 0.77 -15.35
CA ASN A 138 -4.56 1.99 -15.55
C ASN A 138 -4.96 2.71 -16.84
N ARG A 139 -5.20 1.97 -17.93
CA ARG A 139 -5.67 2.56 -19.19
C ARG A 139 -7.03 3.24 -19.03
N MET A 140 -7.97 2.60 -18.33
CA MET A 140 -9.27 3.20 -18.03
C MET A 140 -9.15 4.49 -17.22
N LEU A 141 -8.24 4.53 -16.24
CA LEU A 141 -7.97 5.73 -15.45
C LEU A 141 -7.34 6.87 -16.27
N ALA A 142 -6.52 6.53 -17.26
CA ALA A 142 -5.90 7.51 -18.16
C ALA A 142 -6.90 8.10 -19.16
N THR A 143 -7.92 7.37 -19.55
CA THR A 143 -8.96 7.84 -20.51
C THR A 143 -10.03 8.74 -19.88
N GLY A 144 -10.14 8.78 -18.57
CA GLY A 144 -11.06 9.64 -17.83
C GLY A 144 -11.55 9.02 -16.53
N ARG A 145 -11.88 9.87 -15.57
CA ARG A 145 -12.55 9.42 -14.35
C ARG A 145 -14.05 9.30 -14.62
N PRO A 146 -14.70 8.19 -14.24
CA PRO A 146 -16.16 8.10 -14.34
C PRO A 146 -16.79 9.22 -13.50
N GLN A 147 -17.68 9.99 -14.12
CA GLN A 147 -18.49 10.97 -13.41
C GLN A 147 -19.77 10.27 -12.95
N SER A 148 -19.99 10.24 -11.64
CA SER A 148 -21.24 9.74 -11.08
C SER A 148 -22.32 10.80 -11.25
N VAL A 149 -23.39 10.48 -11.98
CA VAL A 149 -24.58 11.34 -12.13
C VAL A 149 -25.66 10.77 -11.19
N HIS A 150 -26.22 11.64 -10.35
CA HIS A 150 -27.37 11.27 -9.53
C HIS A 150 -28.59 11.17 -10.44
N CYS A 151 -29.06 9.97 -10.74
CA CYS A 151 -30.33 9.81 -11.42
C CYS A 151 -31.47 10.01 -10.41
N LEU A 152 -32.21 11.08 -10.53
CA LEU A 152 -33.47 11.23 -9.79
C LEU A 152 -34.47 10.16 -10.31
N PRO A 153 -35.23 9.52 -9.42
CA PRO A 153 -36.27 8.60 -9.85
C PRO A 153 -37.27 9.40 -10.71
N VAL A 154 -37.58 8.86 -11.90
CA VAL A 154 -38.64 9.40 -12.72
C VAL A 154 -39.93 9.20 -11.93
N ALA A 155 -40.61 10.30 -11.58
CA ALA A 155 -41.93 10.22 -10.96
C ALA A 155 -42.89 9.53 -11.94
N ALA A 156 -43.53 8.45 -11.50
CA ALA A 156 -44.53 7.71 -12.24
C ALA A 156 -45.87 8.43 -12.18
#